data_3bc78dff5e98b0f8408c4371263b2572
#
_entry.id   3bc78dff5e98b0f8408c4371263b2572
#
_cell.length_a   1.000
_cell.length_b   1.000
_cell.length_c   1.000
_cell.angle_alpha   90.00
_cell.angle_beta   90.00
_cell.angle_gamma   90.00
#
_symmetry.space_group_name_H-M   'P 1'
#
loop_
_entity.id
_entity.type
_entity.pdbx_description
1 polymer ?
#
loop_
_entity_poly.entity_id
_entity_poly.type
_entity_poly.pdbx_seq_one_letter_code
_entity_poly.pdbx_strand_id
1 'polypeptide(L)'
;VTLKQGGALVTSTAATVLGSNRLGNFTVENGKADGVVLESGGRLDVLEGHSAQKTRVDDGGTLAVSAGGKATGVTMTSGGALIADSGATVEGTNASGKFSIDGISGQASGLLLENGGSFTVNAGGQASNTTVGHRGTLMLAAGGSLSGRTQLSKGASMVLNGDVVSTGDIVNAGEIYFDNQTTPDAVLSRAVAKGNAPVTFHKLTTSNLTGQGGTINMRVRLDGSNASDQLVINGGQATGKTWLAFTNVGNSNLGVATTGQGIRVVDAQNGATTEEGAFALSRPLQAGAFNYTLNRDSDEDWYLRSENAYRAEVPLYTSMLTQAMDYDRILAGSRSHQTGVNGENNSVRLSIQGGHLGHDNNGGIARGATPESSGSYGFVRLEGDLLRTEVAGMSLTTGVYGAAGHSSVDVKDDDGSRAGTVRDDAGSLGGYLNLTHTSSGLWADIVAQGTRHSMKASSDNNDFRARGWGWLGSLETGLPFSITDNLMLEPQLQ
;
A
#
# COMPACT_ATOMS: atom_id res chain seq x y z
N VAL A 1 45.17 -25.27 -21.27
CA VAL A 1 44.02 -24.49 -21.77
C VAL A 1 44.54 -23.16 -22.33
N THR A 2 44.07 -22.75 -23.50
CA THR A 2 44.36 -21.40 -24.04
C THR A 2 43.09 -20.59 -24.07
N LEU A 3 43.06 -19.54 -23.27
CA LEU A 3 41.92 -18.60 -23.19
C LEU A 3 42.21 -17.42 -24.13
N LYS A 4 41.44 -17.28 -25.19
CA LYS A 4 41.45 -16.12 -26.05
C LYS A 4 40.65 -14.99 -25.39
N GLN A 5 40.84 -13.75 -25.81
CA GLN A 5 40.03 -12.60 -25.34
C GLN A 5 38.54 -12.91 -25.50
N GLY A 6 37.78 -12.68 -24.46
CA GLY A 6 36.36 -13.01 -24.37
C GLY A 6 36.07 -14.49 -24.00
N GLY A 7 37.08 -15.29 -23.78
CA GLY A 7 36.89 -16.66 -23.28
C GLY A 7 36.61 -16.69 -21.77
N ALA A 8 35.56 -17.41 -21.35
CA ALA A 8 35.18 -17.55 -19.96
C ALA A 8 35.86 -18.78 -19.31
N LEU A 9 36.57 -18.57 -18.20
CA LEU A 9 37.02 -19.64 -17.31
C LEU A 9 36.11 -19.70 -16.07
N VAL A 10 35.45 -20.81 -15.85
CA VAL A 10 34.68 -21.05 -14.61
C VAL A 10 35.36 -22.17 -13.85
N THR A 11 35.92 -21.85 -12.69
CA THR A 11 36.70 -22.81 -11.89
C THR A 11 36.72 -22.42 -10.42
N SER A 12 37.24 -23.30 -9.58
CA SER A 12 37.56 -23.01 -8.19
C SER A 12 39.00 -23.36 -7.88
N THR A 13 39.55 -22.84 -6.79
CA THR A 13 40.91 -23.16 -6.34
C THR A 13 41.14 -24.64 -5.93
N ALA A 14 40.07 -25.44 -5.86
CA ALA A 14 40.18 -26.89 -5.67
C ALA A 14 40.51 -27.66 -6.98
N ALA A 15 40.37 -27.02 -8.11
CA ALA A 15 40.61 -27.63 -9.43
C ALA A 15 42.10 -27.58 -9.78
N THR A 16 42.49 -28.38 -10.80
CA THR A 16 43.78 -28.26 -11.45
C THR A 16 43.59 -27.82 -12.90
N VAL A 17 43.99 -26.60 -13.19
CA VAL A 17 43.90 -25.99 -14.53
C VAL A 17 45.22 -25.29 -14.85
N LEU A 18 45.86 -25.68 -15.93
CA LEU A 18 47.06 -25.04 -16.46
C LEU A 18 46.74 -24.43 -17.82
N GLY A 19 47.19 -23.23 -18.07
CA GLY A 19 46.91 -22.61 -19.36
C GLY A 19 47.59 -21.28 -19.58
N SER A 20 47.19 -20.63 -20.67
CA SER A 20 47.59 -19.27 -21.01
C SER A 20 46.37 -18.40 -21.33
N ASN A 21 46.46 -17.14 -20.99
CA ASN A 21 45.53 -16.10 -21.33
C ASN A 21 46.24 -14.89 -21.95
N ARG A 22 45.57 -13.79 -22.20
CA ARG A 22 46.17 -12.62 -22.85
C ARG A 22 47.26 -11.91 -22.03
N LEU A 23 47.41 -12.24 -20.73
CA LEU A 23 48.46 -11.69 -19.87
C LEU A 23 49.64 -12.66 -19.65
N GLY A 24 49.55 -13.87 -20.18
CA GLY A 24 50.58 -14.89 -20.03
C GLY A 24 50.06 -16.22 -19.49
N ASN A 25 50.93 -17.01 -18.90
CA ASN A 25 50.53 -18.28 -18.31
C ASN A 25 49.76 -18.08 -17.03
N PHE A 26 48.77 -18.92 -16.78
CA PHE A 26 48.04 -18.98 -15.52
C PHE A 26 48.04 -20.43 -14.99
N THR A 27 47.89 -20.53 -13.68
CA THR A 27 47.80 -21.84 -13.02
C THR A 27 46.69 -21.81 -11.98
N VAL A 28 45.97 -22.90 -11.83
CA VAL A 28 45.11 -23.22 -10.70
C VAL A 28 45.49 -24.63 -10.28
N GLU A 29 46.14 -24.79 -9.15
CA GLU A 29 46.56 -26.09 -8.63
C GLU A 29 46.87 -26.03 -7.12
N ASN A 30 46.71 -27.15 -6.43
CA ASN A 30 47.07 -27.29 -5.01
C ASN A 30 46.47 -26.17 -4.11
N GLY A 31 45.25 -25.76 -4.37
CA GLY A 31 44.59 -24.68 -3.59
C GLY A 31 45.07 -23.26 -3.94
N LYS A 32 45.83 -23.10 -5.02
CA LYS A 32 46.37 -21.78 -5.42
C LYS A 32 46.00 -21.47 -6.87
N ALA A 33 45.61 -20.21 -7.11
CA ALA A 33 45.45 -19.68 -8.45
C ALA A 33 46.44 -18.52 -8.67
N ASP A 34 47.09 -18.46 -9.82
CA ASP A 34 48.00 -17.36 -10.19
C ASP A 34 47.77 -16.92 -11.63
N GLY A 35 47.73 -15.59 -11.86
CA GLY A 35 47.65 -15.01 -13.19
C GLY A 35 46.31 -15.21 -13.92
N VAL A 36 45.24 -15.51 -13.23
CA VAL A 36 43.91 -15.77 -13.84
C VAL A 36 43.26 -14.46 -14.32
N VAL A 37 42.69 -14.52 -15.55
CA VAL A 37 41.86 -13.46 -16.11
C VAL A 37 40.41 -13.96 -16.16
N LEU A 38 39.49 -13.17 -15.56
CA LEU A 38 38.06 -13.44 -15.51
C LEU A 38 37.33 -12.38 -16.32
N GLU A 39 36.66 -12.78 -17.36
CA GLU A 39 35.90 -11.90 -18.25
C GLU A 39 34.72 -12.65 -18.87
N SER A 40 33.70 -11.94 -19.39
CA SER A 40 32.64 -12.53 -20.22
C SER A 40 31.93 -13.74 -19.60
N GLY A 41 31.64 -13.71 -18.29
CA GLY A 41 31.00 -14.79 -17.52
C GLY A 41 32.02 -15.74 -16.84
N GLY A 42 33.31 -15.49 -16.97
CA GLY A 42 34.34 -16.19 -16.22
C GLY A 42 34.19 -15.99 -14.71
N ARG A 43 34.47 -17.05 -13.93
CA ARG A 43 34.39 -17.07 -12.49
C ARG A 43 35.47 -17.87 -11.83
N LEU A 44 36.06 -17.31 -10.79
CA LEU A 44 37.01 -18.04 -9.91
C LEU A 44 36.45 -18.01 -8.48
N ASP A 45 36.23 -19.19 -7.90
CA ASP A 45 35.92 -19.38 -6.49
C ASP A 45 37.17 -19.70 -5.68
N VAL A 46 37.59 -18.79 -4.80
CA VAL A 46 38.68 -18.98 -3.85
C VAL A 46 38.09 -19.51 -2.56
N LEU A 47 38.38 -20.78 -2.27
CA LEU A 47 37.80 -21.48 -1.13
C LEU A 47 38.53 -21.15 0.19
N GLU A 48 37.96 -21.54 1.32
CA GLU A 48 38.58 -21.44 2.64
C GLU A 48 39.94 -22.12 2.65
N GLY A 49 40.97 -21.47 3.21
CA GLY A 49 42.35 -21.94 3.27
C GLY A 49 43.09 -21.90 1.93
N HIS A 50 42.44 -21.50 0.86
CA HIS A 50 43.03 -21.39 -0.47
C HIS A 50 43.41 -19.96 -0.84
N SER A 51 44.18 -19.80 -1.92
CA SER A 51 44.64 -18.47 -2.33
C SER A 51 44.57 -18.22 -3.83
N ALA A 52 44.45 -16.95 -4.20
CA ALA A 52 44.61 -16.45 -5.55
C ALA A 52 45.56 -15.25 -5.58
N GLN A 53 46.39 -15.16 -6.60
CA GLN A 53 47.34 -14.07 -6.80
C GLN A 53 47.20 -13.49 -8.21
N LYS A 54 47.41 -12.18 -8.36
CA LYS A 54 47.43 -11.50 -9.66
C LYS A 54 46.21 -11.84 -10.52
N THR A 55 45.04 -11.92 -9.86
CA THR A 55 43.77 -12.16 -10.56
C THR A 55 43.29 -10.87 -11.16
N ARG A 56 42.99 -10.90 -12.47
CA ARG A 56 42.34 -9.79 -13.15
C ARG A 56 40.85 -10.09 -13.38
N VAL A 57 39.99 -9.18 -13.02
CA VAL A 57 38.54 -9.30 -13.18
C VAL A 57 38.06 -8.15 -14.08
N ASP A 58 37.72 -8.49 -15.29
CA ASP A 58 37.22 -7.57 -16.30
C ASP A 58 35.69 -7.66 -16.43
N ASP A 59 35.12 -6.91 -17.33
CA ASP A 59 33.67 -6.84 -17.54
C ASP A 59 33.03 -8.22 -17.70
N GLY A 60 32.01 -8.49 -16.93
CA GLY A 60 31.32 -9.78 -16.84
C GLY A 60 32.12 -10.90 -16.14
N GLY A 61 33.33 -10.64 -15.64
CA GLY A 61 34.07 -11.57 -14.79
C GLY A 61 33.64 -11.50 -13.32
N THR A 62 33.82 -12.60 -12.59
CA THR A 62 33.47 -12.69 -11.15
C THR A 62 34.59 -13.36 -10.35
N LEU A 63 35.06 -12.66 -9.33
CA LEU A 63 35.93 -13.25 -8.31
C LEU A 63 35.11 -13.47 -7.04
N ALA A 64 34.96 -14.69 -6.58
CA ALA A 64 34.33 -15.03 -5.32
C ALA A 64 35.37 -15.53 -4.33
N VAL A 65 35.41 -14.92 -3.13
CA VAL A 65 36.34 -15.29 -2.07
C VAL A 65 35.57 -15.64 -0.82
N SER A 66 35.64 -16.91 -0.44
CA SER A 66 34.98 -17.39 0.79
C SER A 66 35.70 -16.88 2.05
N ALA A 67 35.00 -16.87 3.19
CA ALA A 67 35.65 -16.65 4.49
C ALA A 67 36.86 -17.58 4.64
N GLY A 68 37.99 -17.05 5.15
CA GLY A 68 39.25 -17.78 5.25
C GLY A 68 39.99 -17.98 3.92
N GLY A 69 39.42 -17.62 2.76
CA GLY A 69 40.11 -17.54 1.49
C GLY A 69 40.92 -16.26 1.33
N LYS A 70 41.98 -16.28 0.51
CA LYS A 70 42.86 -15.12 0.32
C LYS A 70 43.07 -14.80 -1.16
N ALA A 71 42.86 -13.54 -1.54
CA ALA A 71 43.18 -13.04 -2.89
C ALA A 71 44.03 -11.77 -2.80
N THR A 72 45.20 -11.76 -3.46
CA THR A 72 46.14 -10.62 -3.42
C THR A 72 46.55 -10.20 -4.83
N GLY A 73 46.86 -8.91 -4.98
CA GLY A 73 47.17 -8.34 -6.28
C GLY A 73 46.01 -8.40 -7.26
N VAL A 74 44.78 -8.27 -6.74
CA VAL A 74 43.57 -8.28 -7.57
C VAL A 74 43.45 -6.96 -8.34
N THR A 75 43.19 -7.07 -9.63
CA THR A 75 42.88 -5.90 -10.47
C THR A 75 41.46 -6.05 -11.00
N MET A 76 40.56 -5.14 -10.54
CA MET A 76 39.20 -5.10 -11.02
C MET A 76 39.01 -3.91 -11.96
N THR A 77 38.50 -4.15 -13.14
CA THR A 77 38.07 -3.09 -14.06
C THR A 77 36.57 -2.88 -13.93
N SER A 78 36.07 -1.79 -14.54
CA SER A 78 34.62 -1.54 -14.58
C SER A 78 33.89 -2.75 -15.17
N GLY A 79 32.81 -3.17 -14.53
CA GLY A 79 32.04 -4.34 -14.93
C GLY A 79 32.49 -5.67 -14.31
N GLY A 80 33.61 -5.70 -13.61
CA GLY A 80 34.05 -6.87 -12.84
C GLY A 80 33.29 -6.98 -11.49
N ALA A 81 32.92 -8.19 -11.09
CA ALA A 81 32.17 -8.44 -9.85
C ALA A 81 33.07 -9.09 -8.79
N LEU A 82 33.02 -8.57 -7.56
CA LEU A 82 33.55 -9.18 -6.35
C LEU A 82 32.45 -9.75 -5.50
N ILE A 83 32.56 -11.00 -5.09
CA ILE A 83 31.68 -11.64 -4.12
C ILE A 83 32.53 -12.04 -2.92
N ALA A 84 32.31 -11.45 -1.76
CA ALA A 84 33.08 -11.77 -0.55
C ALA A 84 32.26 -11.42 0.70
N ASP A 85 32.82 -11.80 1.85
CA ASP A 85 32.37 -11.33 3.17
C ASP A 85 33.55 -10.81 3.99
N SER A 86 33.28 -10.25 5.15
CA SER A 86 34.31 -9.70 6.02
C SER A 86 35.24 -10.74 6.68
N GLY A 87 35.04 -12.03 6.46
CA GLY A 87 35.96 -13.11 6.85
C GLY A 87 36.95 -13.50 5.74
N ALA A 88 36.77 -12.96 4.52
CA ALA A 88 37.72 -13.13 3.44
C ALA A 88 38.91 -12.16 3.54
N THR A 89 40.05 -12.50 2.98
CA THR A 89 41.19 -11.58 2.82
C THR A 89 41.38 -11.22 1.35
N VAL A 90 41.17 -9.97 0.99
CA VAL A 90 41.32 -9.52 -0.40
C VAL A 90 42.06 -8.18 -0.44
N GLU A 91 43.05 -8.09 -1.32
CA GLU A 91 43.79 -6.85 -1.56
C GLU A 91 43.92 -6.60 -3.07
N GLY A 92 43.63 -5.38 -3.49
CA GLY A 92 43.67 -5.04 -4.89
C GLY A 92 43.41 -3.59 -5.23
N THR A 93 43.12 -3.38 -6.52
CA THR A 93 42.71 -2.10 -7.07
C THR A 93 41.43 -2.27 -7.88
N ASN A 94 40.54 -1.26 -7.78
CA ASN A 94 39.34 -1.16 -8.59
C ASN A 94 39.31 0.22 -9.28
N ALA A 95 38.22 0.55 -9.95
CA ALA A 95 38.10 1.85 -10.62
C ALA A 95 38.11 3.05 -9.65
N SER A 96 37.85 2.85 -8.36
CA SER A 96 37.89 3.90 -7.32
C SER A 96 39.26 4.00 -6.62
N GLY A 97 40.18 3.07 -6.89
CA GLY A 97 41.50 3.04 -6.29
C GLY A 97 41.83 1.75 -5.56
N LYS A 98 42.62 1.83 -4.50
CA LYS A 98 42.98 0.67 -3.68
C LYS A 98 41.78 0.21 -2.86
N PHE A 99 41.61 -1.09 -2.72
CA PHE A 99 40.65 -1.68 -1.82
C PHE A 99 41.25 -2.85 -1.04
N SER A 100 40.72 -3.11 0.13
CA SER A 100 41.13 -4.25 0.95
C SER A 100 39.96 -4.82 1.76
N ILE A 101 40.01 -6.10 2.02
CA ILE A 101 39.25 -6.82 3.02
C ILE A 101 40.27 -7.57 3.88
N ASP A 102 40.25 -7.37 5.17
CA ASP A 102 41.08 -8.10 6.12
C ASP A 102 40.20 -9.07 6.91
N GLY A 103 40.21 -10.33 6.55
CA GLY A 103 39.40 -11.37 7.16
C GLY A 103 39.71 -11.66 8.63
N ILE A 104 40.85 -11.18 9.13
CA ILE A 104 41.26 -11.36 10.55
C ILE A 104 40.57 -10.29 11.39
N SER A 105 40.64 -9.03 10.99
CA SER A 105 40.01 -7.92 11.71
C SER A 105 38.56 -7.68 11.33
N GLY A 106 38.08 -8.29 10.23
CA GLY A 106 36.74 -8.03 9.68
C GLY A 106 36.58 -6.66 9.04
N GLN A 107 37.69 -5.95 8.76
CA GLN A 107 37.68 -4.59 8.21
C GLN A 107 37.76 -4.62 6.69
N ALA A 108 36.89 -3.88 6.03
CA ALA A 108 36.94 -3.67 4.58
C ALA A 108 37.00 -2.17 4.25
N SER A 109 37.72 -1.81 3.20
CA SER A 109 37.87 -0.42 2.78
C SER A 109 37.94 -0.29 1.25
N GLY A 110 37.37 0.79 0.72
CA GLY A 110 37.47 1.18 -0.68
C GLY A 110 36.76 0.22 -1.65
N LEU A 111 35.78 -0.53 -1.20
CA LEU A 111 35.06 -1.50 -2.05
C LEU A 111 34.24 -0.79 -3.14
N LEU A 112 34.26 -1.38 -4.33
CA LEU A 112 33.33 -1.10 -5.42
C LEU A 112 32.59 -2.38 -5.75
N LEU A 113 31.29 -2.41 -5.51
CA LEU A 113 30.42 -3.56 -5.76
C LEU A 113 29.50 -3.23 -6.93
N GLU A 114 29.65 -3.92 -8.04
CA GLU A 114 28.83 -3.69 -9.25
C GLU A 114 28.60 -5.00 -10.00
N ASN A 115 27.65 -5.00 -10.93
CA ASN A 115 27.38 -6.11 -11.86
C ASN A 115 27.17 -7.49 -11.22
N GLY A 116 26.50 -7.55 -10.09
CA GLY A 116 26.26 -8.77 -9.32
C GLY A 116 27.34 -9.02 -8.24
N GLY A 117 28.29 -8.10 -8.08
CA GLY A 117 29.17 -8.10 -6.93
C GLY A 117 28.41 -7.91 -5.62
N SER A 118 28.85 -8.62 -4.58
CA SER A 118 28.22 -8.53 -3.27
C SER A 118 29.26 -8.62 -2.15
N PHE A 119 29.01 -7.88 -1.08
CA PHE A 119 29.81 -7.94 0.12
C PHE A 119 28.95 -8.05 1.36
N THR A 120 29.26 -9.01 2.23
CA THR A 120 28.57 -9.19 3.51
C THR A 120 29.46 -8.74 4.64
N VAL A 121 29.03 -7.74 5.39
CA VAL A 121 29.66 -7.33 6.66
C VAL A 121 29.08 -8.21 7.76
N ASN A 122 29.86 -9.15 8.24
CA ASN A 122 29.48 -10.04 9.34
C ASN A 122 29.44 -9.31 10.69
N ALA A 123 28.90 -9.93 11.73
CA ALA A 123 28.90 -9.40 13.09
C ALA A 123 30.33 -9.04 13.54
N GLY A 124 30.50 -7.82 14.06
CA GLY A 124 31.80 -7.27 14.46
C GLY A 124 32.66 -6.74 13.31
N GLY A 125 32.27 -6.99 12.04
CA GLY A 125 32.93 -6.44 10.88
C GLY A 125 32.58 -4.98 10.61
N GLN A 126 33.38 -4.31 9.79
CA GLN A 126 33.14 -2.94 9.36
C GLN A 126 33.52 -2.76 7.88
N ALA A 127 32.70 -2.03 7.16
CA ALA A 127 33.05 -1.55 5.81
C ALA A 127 33.18 -0.04 5.80
N SER A 128 34.25 0.46 5.18
CA SER A 128 34.53 1.89 5.08
C SER A 128 34.68 2.33 3.61
N ASN A 129 34.19 3.54 3.30
CA ASN A 129 34.33 4.14 1.97
C ASN A 129 33.88 3.18 0.85
N THR A 130 32.67 2.65 0.96
CA THR A 130 32.12 1.64 0.07
C THR A 130 31.21 2.29 -0.98
N THR A 131 31.43 1.95 -2.25
CA THR A 131 30.55 2.31 -3.35
C THR A 131 29.81 1.07 -3.82
N VAL A 132 28.48 1.14 -3.84
CA VAL A 132 27.61 0.09 -4.38
C VAL A 132 27.02 0.65 -5.68
N GLY A 133 27.51 0.11 -6.78
CA GLY A 133 27.12 0.47 -8.13
C GLY A 133 25.89 -0.31 -8.60
N HIS A 134 25.55 -0.14 -9.87
CA HIS A 134 24.39 -0.81 -10.47
C HIS A 134 24.49 -2.34 -10.33
N ARG A 135 23.44 -2.97 -9.81
CA ARG A 135 23.34 -4.41 -9.51
C ARG A 135 24.36 -4.91 -8.47
N GLY A 136 25.02 -4.01 -7.75
CA GLY A 136 25.82 -4.33 -6.58
C GLY A 136 24.94 -4.49 -5.33
N THR A 137 25.39 -5.30 -4.38
CA THR A 137 24.69 -5.55 -3.12
C THR A 137 25.64 -5.47 -1.92
N LEU A 138 25.30 -4.63 -0.96
CA LEU A 138 25.96 -4.57 0.36
C LEU A 138 25.02 -5.16 1.41
N MET A 139 25.42 -6.23 2.07
CA MET A 139 24.66 -6.87 3.15
C MET A 139 25.31 -6.62 4.49
N LEU A 140 24.53 -6.28 5.50
CA LEU A 140 25.02 -6.07 6.87
C LEU A 140 24.29 -7.02 7.81
N ALA A 141 25.05 -7.92 8.44
CA ALA A 141 24.52 -8.74 9.52
C ALA A 141 24.33 -7.89 10.79
N ALA A 142 23.54 -8.39 11.74
CA ALA A 142 23.42 -7.77 13.05
C ALA A 142 24.79 -7.57 13.70
N GLY A 143 25.10 -6.34 14.15
CA GLY A 143 26.42 -5.99 14.68
C GLY A 143 27.51 -5.70 13.65
N GLY A 144 27.21 -5.77 12.35
CA GLY A 144 28.05 -5.19 11.31
C GLY A 144 27.91 -3.67 11.27
N SER A 145 28.95 -2.97 10.86
CA SER A 145 28.97 -1.49 10.89
C SER A 145 29.54 -0.87 9.62
N LEU A 146 29.21 0.41 9.41
CA LEU A 146 29.75 1.22 8.32
C LEU A 146 30.54 2.41 8.89
N SER A 147 31.53 2.87 8.13
CA SER A 147 32.23 4.12 8.43
C SER A 147 32.64 4.84 7.14
N GLY A 148 33.07 6.10 7.29
CA GLY A 148 33.35 6.93 6.13
C GLY A 148 32.10 7.08 5.24
N ARG A 149 32.31 7.19 3.93
CA ARG A 149 31.21 7.40 2.97
C ARG A 149 30.74 6.07 2.37
N THR A 150 29.45 5.78 2.52
CA THR A 150 28.78 4.71 1.80
C THR A 150 27.88 5.32 0.71
N GLN A 151 28.15 5.00 -0.54
CA GLN A 151 27.39 5.54 -1.68
C GLN A 151 26.65 4.43 -2.41
N LEU A 152 25.33 4.56 -2.53
CA LEU A 152 24.49 3.67 -3.31
C LEU A 152 24.07 4.38 -4.60
N SER A 153 24.45 3.83 -5.74
CA SER A 153 24.04 4.29 -7.05
C SER A 153 22.64 3.77 -7.42
N LYS A 154 22.04 4.30 -8.45
CA LYS A 154 20.77 3.78 -8.96
C LYS A 154 20.90 2.29 -9.35
N GLY A 155 19.99 1.46 -8.84
CA GLY A 155 20.00 0.01 -9.03
C GLY A 155 20.95 -0.74 -8.11
N ALA A 156 21.55 -0.05 -7.12
CA ALA A 156 22.28 -0.67 -6.02
C ALA A 156 21.33 -1.08 -4.90
N SER A 157 21.72 -2.08 -4.10
CA SER A 157 20.96 -2.55 -2.95
C SER A 157 21.84 -2.59 -1.69
N MET A 158 21.30 -2.13 -0.57
CA MET A 158 21.86 -2.36 0.77
C MET A 158 20.81 -3.08 1.62
N VAL A 159 21.17 -4.18 2.24
CA VAL A 159 20.27 -5.04 3.02
C VAL A 159 20.76 -5.13 4.46
N LEU A 160 19.90 -4.78 5.41
CA LEU A 160 20.17 -4.75 6.84
C LEU A 160 19.49 -5.95 7.50
N ASN A 161 20.29 -6.90 8.00
CA ASN A 161 19.77 -8.09 8.71
C ASN A 161 19.89 -7.92 10.25
N GLY A 162 19.66 -6.71 10.75
CA GLY A 162 19.73 -6.34 12.14
C GLY A 162 19.90 -4.84 12.31
N ASP A 163 20.15 -4.41 13.55
CA ASP A 163 20.52 -3.03 13.83
C ASP A 163 21.91 -2.74 13.26
N VAL A 164 22.04 -1.64 12.53
CA VAL A 164 23.27 -1.21 11.87
C VAL A 164 23.61 0.22 12.27
N VAL A 165 24.89 0.44 12.56
CA VAL A 165 25.43 1.76 12.83
C VAL A 165 26.42 2.15 11.73
N SER A 166 26.18 3.31 11.13
CA SER A 166 27.14 4.02 10.28
C SER A 166 27.65 5.25 11.02
N THR A 167 28.93 5.31 11.27
CA THR A 167 29.57 6.49 11.83
C THR A 167 29.95 7.52 10.77
N GLY A 168 29.58 7.29 9.52
CA GLY A 168 29.85 8.16 8.39
C GLY A 168 28.59 8.55 7.63
N ASP A 169 28.80 8.92 6.39
CA ASP A 169 27.76 9.46 5.52
C ASP A 169 27.16 8.35 4.62
N ILE A 170 25.86 8.36 4.49
CA ILE A 170 25.16 7.55 3.49
C ILE A 170 24.62 8.47 2.40
N VAL A 171 25.00 8.19 1.14
CA VAL A 171 24.46 8.84 -0.06
C VAL A 171 23.62 7.83 -0.81
N ASN A 172 22.31 8.05 -0.91
CA ASN A 172 21.38 7.06 -1.42
C ASN A 172 20.66 7.48 -2.71
N ALA A 173 21.03 6.83 -3.81
CA ALA A 173 20.27 6.82 -5.06
C ALA A 173 19.71 5.42 -5.40
N GLY A 174 19.97 4.42 -4.55
CA GLY A 174 19.56 3.02 -4.68
C GLY A 174 18.44 2.64 -3.72
N GLU A 175 18.46 1.36 -3.33
CA GLU A 175 17.46 0.76 -2.45
C GLU A 175 18.10 0.30 -1.14
N ILE A 176 17.53 0.69 0.00
CA ILE A 176 17.90 0.19 1.33
C ILE A 176 16.75 -0.65 1.86
N TYR A 177 17.02 -1.86 2.34
CA TYR A 177 16.05 -2.79 2.87
C TYR A 177 16.32 -3.11 4.32
N PHE A 178 15.33 -2.96 5.18
CA PHE A 178 15.36 -3.44 6.55
C PHE A 178 14.94 -4.92 6.57
N ASP A 179 15.91 -5.83 6.62
CA ASP A 179 15.75 -7.26 6.47
C ASP A 179 15.62 -7.73 5.01
N ASN A 180 16.25 -8.86 4.68
CA ASN A 180 16.15 -9.48 3.37
C ASN A 180 14.72 -9.91 2.99
N GLN A 181 13.80 -9.96 3.97
CA GLN A 181 12.39 -10.26 3.75
C GLN A 181 11.60 -9.10 3.10
N THR A 182 12.17 -7.91 3.02
CA THR A 182 11.55 -6.76 2.33
C THR A 182 12.03 -6.61 0.89
N THR A 183 12.99 -7.43 0.44
CA THR A 183 13.38 -7.47 -0.97
C THR A 183 12.24 -7.98 -1.85
N PRO A 184 12.13 -7.56 -3.12
CA PRO A 184 11.06 -7.99 -4.02
C PRO A 184 10.90 -9.52 -4.11
N ASP A 185 11.99 -10.26 -4.16
CA ASP A 185 11.97 -11.73 -4.23
C ASP A 185 11.44 -12.39 -2.95
N ALA A 186 11.74 -11.81 -1.79
CA ALA A 186 11.25 -12.29 -0.51
C ALA A 186 9.77 -11.96 -0.29
N VAL A 187 9.29 -10.80 -0.77
CA VAL A 187 7.87 -10.43 -0.72
C VAL A 187 7.02 -11.39 -1.54
N LEU A 188 7.48 -11.78 -2.74
CA LEU A 188 6.80 -12.78 -3.57
C LEU A 188 6.75 -14.15 -2.89
N SER A 189 7.84 -14.56 -2.23
CA SER A 189 7.91 -15.83 -1.49
C SER A 189 7.01 -15.84 -0.25
N ARG A 190 6.80 -14.70 0.40
CA ARG A 190 5.94 -14.57 1.59
C ARG A 190 4.45 -14.61 1.30
N ALA A 191 4.03 -14.23 0.10
CA ALA A 191 2.63 -14.38 -0.31
C ALA A 191 2.16 -15.85 -0.24
N VAL A 192 3.10 -16.80 -0.20
CA VAL A 192 2.86 -18.25 -0.11
C VAL A 192 2.99 -18.78 1.34
N ALA A 193 3.75 -18.11 2.22
CA ALA A 193 3.99 -18.55 3.59
C ALA A 193 3.20 -17.70 4.60
N LYS A 194 1.93 -18.02 4.86
CA LYS A 194 1.15 -17.52 6.01
C LYS A 194 1.70 -18.12 7.32
N GLY A 195 2.77 -17.55 7.85
CA GLY A 195 3.29 -17.90 9.17
C GLY A 195 3.41 -16.66 10.05
N ASN A 196 2.78 -16.66 11.23
CA ASN A 196 2.89 -15.64 12.27
C ASN A 196 4.29 -15.66 12.94
N ALA A 197 5.37 -15.57 12.19
CA ALA A 197 6.68 -15.39 12.82
C ALA A 197 6.74 -13.99 13.48
N PRO A 198 7.24 -13.88 14.71
CA PRO A 198 7.43 -12.58 15.34
C PRO A 198 8.38 -11.73 14.49
N VAL A 199 7.92 -10.52 14.13
CA VAL A 199 8.73 -9.56 13.37
C VAL A 199 9.53 -8.71 14.34
N THR A 200 10.86 -8.77 14.24
CA THR A 200 11.77 -7.85 14.95
C THR A 200 12.03 -6.65 14.06
N PHE A 201 11.79 -5.46 14.57
CA PHE A 201 12.11 -4.20 13.90
C PHE A 201 13.54 -3.79 14.15
N HIS A 202 14.16 -3.15 13.17
CA HIS A 202 15.56 -2.79 13.19
C HIS A 202 15.77 -1.29 13.03
N LYS A 203 16.99 -0.84 13.38
CA LYS A 203 17.41 0.55 13.25
C LYS A 203 18.62 0.67 12.35
N LEU A 204 18.56 1.66 11.44
CA LEU A 204 19.73 2.17 10.75
C LEU A 204 20.11 3.51 11.36
N THR A 205 21.22 3.56 12.06
CA THR A 205 21.77 4.80 12.60
C THR A 205 22.86 5.33 11.68
N THR A 206 22.79 6.59 11.28
CA THR A 206 23.83 7.25 10.48
C THR A 206 24.04 8.68 10.94
N SER A 207 25.25 9.22 10.75
CA SER A 207 25.51 10.63 11.01
C SER A 207 24.81 11.52 9.99
N ASN A 208 25.05 11.29 8.71
CA ASN A 208 24.41 12.06 7.65
C ASN A 208 23.75 11.13 6.62
N LEU A 209 22.63 11.59 6.09
CA LEU A 209 21.96 10.97 4.95
C LEU A 209 21.74 12.01 3.84
N THR A 210 22.29 11.76 2.66
CA THR A 210 21.99 12.55 1.48
C THR A 210 21.13 11.73 0.52
N GLY A 211 19.87 12.10 0.39
CA GLY A 211 18.93 11.49 -0.54
C GLY A 211 19.17 11.97 -1.98
N GLN A 212 19.38 11.06 -2.89
CA GLN A 212 19.47 11.31 -4.33
C GLN A 212 18.34 10.61 -5.10
N GLY A 213 17.15 10.57 -4.50
CA GLY A 213 15.98 9.91 -5.06
C GLY A 213 15.93 8.40 -4.82
N GLY A 214 16.79 7.86 -3.96
CA GLY A 214 16.75 6.46 -3.55
C GLY A 214 15.61 6.16 -2.58
N THR A 215 15.34 4.87 -2.37
CA THR A 215 14.25 4.38 -1.52
C THR A 215 14.79 3.67 -0.29
N ILE A 216 14.14 3.87 0.85
CA ILE A 216 14.33 3.07 2.06
C ILE A 216 13.06 2.26 2.28
N ASN A 217 13.18 0.93 2.22
CA ASN A 217 12.10 -0.02 2.39
C ASN A 217 12.02 -0.46 3.86
N MET A 218 10.97 -0.08 4.55
CA MET A 218 10.79 -0.22 5.99
C MET A 218 9.55 -1.06 6.29
N ARG A 219 9.57 -1.75 7.43
CA ARG A 219 8.41 -2.47 7.94
C ARG A 219 7.71 -1.64 9.01
N VAL A 220 6.39 -1.77 9.09
CA VAL A 220 5.57 -1.07 10.06
C VAL A 220 4.40 -1.95 10.50
N ARG A 221 3.89 -1.75 11.71
CA ARG A 221 2.60 -2.28 12.17
C ARG A 221 1.60 -1.14 12.27
N LEU A 222 0.53 -1.24 11.53
CA LEU A 222 -0.57 -0.27 11.52
C LEU A 222 -1.74 -0.74 12.41
N ASP A 223 -1.43 -1.42 13.51
CA ASP A 223 -2.36 -2.07 14.43
C ASP A 223 -2.46 -1.38 15.81
N GLY A 224 -1.92 -0.15 15.92
CA GLY A 224 -1.90 0.63 17.16
C GLY A 224 -0.72 0.33 18.08
N SER A 225 0.16 -0.61 17.73
CA SER A 225 1.37 -0.92 18.52
C SER A 225 2.49 0.11 18.35
N ASN A 226 2.39 1.01 17.36
CA ASN A 226 3.40 2.01 16.98
C ASN A 226 4.79 1.42 16.68
N ALA A 227 4.83 0.16 16.27
CA ALA A 227 6.09 -0.54 15.99
C ALA A 227 6.49 -0.39 14.52
N SER A 228 7.74 0.00 14.29
CA SER A 228 8.32 0.19 12.95
C SER A 228 9.83 0.01 12.94
N ASP A 229 10.39 -0.30 11.78
CA ASP A 229 11.80 -0.03 11.52
C ASP A 229 12.05 1.48 11.63
N GLN A 230 13.27 1.89 12.01
CA GLN A 230 13.61 3.29 12.21
C GLN A 230 14.90 3.67 11.52
N LEU A 231 14.89 4.81 10.87
CA LEU A 231 16.09 5.53 10.47
C LEU A 231 16.46 6.53 11.58
N VAL A 232 17.67 6.45 12.11
CA VAL A 232 18.15 7.36 13.12
C VAL A 232 19.23 8.26 12.51
N ILE A 233 19.02 9.57 12.54
CA ILE A 233 20.04 10.58 12.19
C ILE A 233 20.66 11.05 13.47
N ASN A 234 21.95 10.81 13.65
CA ASN A 234 22.63 11.02 14.92
C ASN A 234 23.70 12.13 14.83
N GLY A 235 23.37 13.31 15.30
CA GLY A 235 24.29 14.46 15.41
C GLY A 235 24.61 15.18 14.11
N GLY A 236 24.05 14.74 12.98
CA GLY A 236 24.29 15.30 11.65
C GLY A 236 23.01 15.75 10.96
N GLN A 237 22.88 15.47 9.67
CA GLN A 237 21.74 15.96 8.90
C GLN A 237 21.21 14.98 7.85
N ALA A 238 19.89 15.05 7.59
CA ALA A 238 19.26 14.41 6.43
C ALA A 238 18.88 15.48 5.41
N THR A 239 19.41 15.35 4.19
CA THR A 239 19.24 16.34 3.11
C THR A 239 18.83 15.67 1.80
N GLY A 240 18.39 16.48 0.84
CA GLY A 240 17.98 16.00 -0.47
C GLY A 240 16.63 15.27 -0.40
N LYS A 241 16.40 14.25 -1.26
CA LYS A 241 15.14 13.52 -1.30
C LYS A 241 15.34 12.01 -1.19
N THR A 242 14.70 11.42 -0.20
CA THR A 242 14.62 9.97 0.04
C THR A 242 13.16 9.54 0.05
N TRP A 243 12.84 8.48 -0.68
CA TRP A 243 11.53 7.86 -0.66
C TRP A 243 11.47 6.81 0.46
N LEU A 244 10.40 6.84 1.25
CA LEU A 244 10.12 5.82 2.24
C LEU A 244 9.00 4.91 1.71
N ALA A 245 9.31 3.62 1.59
CA ALA A 245 8.38 2.58 1.19
C ALA A 245 8.04 1.71 2.41
N PHE A 246 6.77 1.63 2.77
CA PHE A 246 6.35 0.87 3.94
C PHE A 246 5.64 -0.43 3.56
N THR A 247 6.01 -1.51 4.27
CA THR A 247 5.30 -2.78 4.26
C THR A 247 4.64 -2.99 5.62
N ASN A 248 3.30 -3.03 5.63
CA ASN A 248 2.56 -3.37 6.85
C ASN A 248 2.74 -4.87 7.13
N VAL A 249 3.44 -5.19 8.22
CA VAL A 249 3.68 -6.57 8.70
C VAL A 249 2.70 -6.99 9.79
N GLY A 250 1.77 -6.11 10.16
CA GLY A 250 0.63 -6.41 11.00
C GLY A 250 -0.52 -7.06 10.21
N ASN A 251 -1.68 -7.17 10.83
CA ASN A 251 -2.88 -7.62 10.14
C ASN A 251 -3.32 -6.53 9.13
N SER A 252 -3.17 -6.79 7.84
CA SER A 252 -3.45 -5.84 6.76
C SER A 252 -4.92 -5.39 6.67
N ASN A 253 -5.83 -6.14 7.30
CA ASN A 253 -7.26 -5.83 7.29
C ASN A 253 -7.69 -4.95 8.48
N LEU A 254 -6.78 -4.67 9.41
CA LEU A 254 -7.07 -3.93 10.64
C LEU A 254 -6.13 -2.72 10.73
N GLY A 255 -6.35 -1.70 9.90
CA GLY A 255 -5.76 -0.39 10.15
C GLY A 255 -6.40 0.24 11.39
N VAL A 256 -5.58 0.87 12.23
CA VAL A 256 -6.03 1.58 13.43
C VAL A 256 -5.58 3.03 13.34
N ALA A 257 -6.45 3.95 13.76
CA ALA A 257 -6.07 5.35 13.86
C ALA A 257 -4.83 5.51 14.75
N THR A 258 -3.87 6.33 14.32
CA THR A 258 -2.70 6.64 15.13
C THR A 258 -3.09 7.52 16.32
N THR A 259 -2.39 7.35 17.44
CA THR A 259 -2.57 8.13 18.65
C THR A 259 -1.33 8.96 18.97
N GLY A 260 -1.47 10.06 19.65
CA GLY A 260 -0.37 10.94 20.03
C GLY A 260 0.33 11.54 18.81
N GLN A 261 1.66 11.47 18.76
CA GLN A 261 2.46 11.96 17.63
C GLN A 261 2.44 11.03 16.41
N GLY A 262 1.90 9.81 16.53
CA GLY A 262 1.91 8.81 15.46
C GLY A 262 3.04 7.79 15.59
N ILE A 263 3.36 7.10 14.48
CA ILE A 263 4.42 6.08 14.43
C ILE A 263 5.71 6.74 13.96
N ARG A 264 6.70 6.86 14.83
CA ARG A 264 7.99 7.45 14.49
C ARG A 264 8.79 6.53 13.58
N VAL A 265 9.20 7.03 12.43
CA VAL A 265 9.95 6.30 11.40
C VAL A 265 11.32 6.90 11.11
N VAL A 266 11.49 8.22 11.34
CA VAL A 266 12.80 8.88 11.37
C VAL A 266 12.96 9.57 12.72
N ASP A 267 14.10 9.34 13.36
CA ASP A 267 14.44 9.79 14.70
C ASP A 267 15.71 10.66 14.62
N ALA A 268 15.57 11.96 14.85
CA ALA A 268 16.67 12.92 14.84
C ALA A 268 17.23 13.08 16.25
N GLN A 269 18.42 12.56 16.48
CA GLN A 269 19.06 12.54 17.80
C GLN A 269 20.27 13.45 17.88
N ASN A 270 20.61 13.87 19.10
CA ASN A 270 21.82 14.63 19.42
C ASN A 270 21.99 15.91 18.58
N GLY A 271 20.89 16.65 18.37
CA GLY A 271 20.90 17.91 17.61
C GLY A 271 20.94 17.69 16.08
N ALA A 272 20.60 16.51 15.62
CA ALA A 272 20.45 16.26 14.19
C ALA A 272 19.32 17.08 13.59
N THR A 273 19.44 17.40 12.30
CA THR A 273 18.42 18.14 11.55
C THR A 273 17.94 17.35 10.31
N THR A 274 16.70 17.58 9.93
CA THR A 274 16.15 17.03 8.70
C THR A 274 15.59 18.15 7.83
N GLU A 275 15.92 18.21 6.53
CA GLU A 275 15.34 19.19 5.64
C GLU A 275 13.84 18.96 5.45
N GLU A 276 13.06 20.03 5.31
CA GLU A 276 11.68 19.94 4.89
C GLU A 276 11.61 19.30 3.51
N GLY A 277 10.90 18.16 3.38
CA GLY A 277 10.86 17.40 2.13
C GLY A 277 12.00 16.39 1.92
N ALA A 278 12.92 16.24 2.88
CA ALA A 278 13.96 15.20 2.83
C ALA A 278 13.37 13.78 2.71
N PHE A 279 12.17 13.57 3.24
CA PHE A 279 11.47 12.29 3.16
C PHE A 279 10.07 12.45 2.57
N ALA A 280 9.65 11.46 1.79
CA ALA A 280 8.30 11.36 1.27
C ALA A 280 7.89 9.90 1.11
N LEU A 281 6.59 9.62 1.16
CA LEU A 281 6.08 8.28 0.86
C LEU A 281 6.31 7.95 -0.61
N SER A 282 6.83 6.75 -0.90
CA SER A 282 7.02 6.28 -2.27
C SER A 282 5.69 5.91 -2.97
N ARG A 283 4.68 5.58 -2.17
CA ARG A 283 3.30 5.25 -2.57
C ARG A 283 2.34 5.52 -1.42
N PRO A 284 1.04 5.70 -1.70
CA PRO A 284 0.02 5.82 -0.65
C PRO A 284 0.09 4.64 0.32
N LEU A 285 0.05 4.92 1.62
CA LEU A 285 0.05 3.91 2.67
C LEU A 285 -1.35 3.81 3.27
N GLN A 286 -1.97 2.63 3.13
CA GLN A 286 -3.34 2.39 3.54
C GLN A 286 -3.45 1.09 4.32
N ALA A 287 -4.27 1.07 5.37
CA ALA A 287 -4.66 -0.15 6.07
C ALA A 287 -6.04 0.01 6.71
N GLY A 288 -6.88 -1.03 6.62
CA GLY A 288 -8.26 -0.96 7.07
C GLY A 288 -9.00 0.23 6.44
N ALA A 289 -9.59 1.06 7.27
CA ALA A 289 -10.33 2.26 6.84
C ALA A 289 -9.47 3.53 6.72
N PHE A 290 -8.16 3.47 7.00
CA PHE A 290 -7.32 4.66 7.16
C PHE A 290 -6.30 4.84 6.04
N ASN A 291 -6.06 6.11 5.71
CA ASN A 291 -4.87 6.59 5.02
C ASN A 291 -3.83 7.02 6.05
N TYR A 292 -2.55 6.78 5.77
CA TYR A 292 -1.43 7.22 6.60
C TYR A 292 -0.56 8.18 5.81
N THR A 293 -0.32 9.34 6.40
CA THR A 293 0.54 10.39 5.85
C THR A 293 1.85 10.45 6.60
N LEU A 294 2.89 10.94 5.95
CA LEU A 294 4.21 11.15 6.55
C LEU A 294 4.36 12.63 6.89
N ASN A 295 4.59 12.94 8.16
CA ASN A 295 4.64 14.30 8.67
C ASN A 295 5.94 14.52 9.46
N ARG A 296 6.59 15.66 9.21
CA ARG A 296 7.73 16.14 10.01
C ARG A 296 7.22 16.98 11.17
N ASP A 297 7.78 16.77 12.35
CA ASP A 297 7.48 17.56 13.54
C ASP A 297 8.58 18.59 13.83
N SER A 298 8.30 19.47 14.79
CA SER A 298 9.22 20.51 15.24
C SER A 298 10.50 19.99 15.93
N ASP A 299 10.50 18.71 16.30
CA ASP A 299 11.65 17.99 16.87
C ASP A 299 12.55 17.35 15.80
N GLU A 300 12.33 17.67 14.52
CA GLU A 300 13.03 17.13 13.35
C GLU A 300 12.69 15.67 13.03
N ASP A 301 11.87 15.02 13.84
CA ASP A 301 11.41 13.65 13.66
C ASP A 301 10.32 13.54 12.60
N TRP A 302 10.19 12.35 12.01
CA TRP A 302 9.14 12.06 11.02
C TRP A 302 8.26 10.93 11.49
N TYR A 303 6.95 11.17 11.39
CA TYR A 303 5.91 10.27 11.89
C TYR A 303 4.92 9.89 10.79
N LEU A 304 4.48 8.64 10.82
CA LEU A 304 3.27 8.23 10.09
C LEU A 304 2.05 8.56 10.94
N ARG A 305 1.08 9.26 10.36
CA ARG A 305 -0.17 9.67 11.00
C ARG A 305 -1.37 9.32 10.15
N SER A 306 -2.41 8.81 10.78
CA SER A 306 -3.73 8.64 10.18
C SER A 306 -4.64 9.79 10.68
N GLU A 307 -4.42 11.00 10.22
CA GLU A 307 -5.22 12.16 10.64
C GLU A 307 -6.64 12.05 10.08
N ASN A 308 -7.56 11.43 10.81
CA ASN A 308 -9.00 11.35 10.47
C ASN A 308 -9.34 11.16 8.96
N ALA A 309 -8.35 10.84 8.17
CA ALA A 309 -8.47 10.63 6.73
C ALA A 309 -8.84 9.18 6.50
N TYR A 310 -10.12 8.92 6.45
CA TYR A 310 -10.60 7.64 5.95
C TYR A 310 -10.23 7.49 4.48
N ARG A 311 -10.12 6.25 4.06
CA ARG A 311 -10.01 5.94 2.64
C ARG A 311 -11.29 6.36 1.92
N ALA A 312 -11.18 6.83 0.69
CA ALA A 312 -12.33 7.27 -0.13
C ALA A 312 -13.43 6.20 -0.25
N GLU A 313 -13.10 4.92 -0.08
CA GLU A 313 -14.07 3.83 -0.08
C GLU A 313 -14.99 3.82 1.16
N VAL A 314 -14.57 4.37 2.30
CA VAL A 314 -15.39 4.38 3.53
C VAL A 314 -16.68 5.20 3.36
N PRO A 315 -16.63 6.48 2.93
CA PRO A 315 -17.83 7.23 2.62
C PRO A 315 -18.68 6.58 1.53
N LEU A 316 -18.08 5.95 0.53
CA LEU A 316 -18.82 5.23 -0.50
C LEU A 316 -19.64 4.07 0.07
N TYR A 317 -19.04 3.23 0.93
CA TYR A 317 -19.73 2.06 1.49
C TYR A 317 -20.84 2.46 2.45
N THR A 318 -20.64 3.51 3.24
CA THR A 318 -21.70 4.02 4.13
C THR A 318 -22.84 4.65 3.33
N SER A 319 -22.55 5.33 2.23
CA SER A 319 -23.57 5.92 1.35
C SER A 319 -24.41 4.88 0.61
N MET A 320 -23.90 3.68 0.35
CA MET A 320 -24.65 2.62 -0.33
C MET A 320 -25.94 2.27 0.43
N LEU A 321 -25.84 2.08 1.75
CA LEU A 321 -26.98 1.73 2.56
C LEU A 321 -28.01 2.88 2.60
N THR A 322 -27.54 4.09 2.78
CA THR A 322 -28.41 5.29 2.83
C THR A 322 -29.13 5.48 1.50
N GLN A 323 -28.41 5.36 0.38
CA GLN A 323 -29.01 5.49 -0.95
C GLN A 323 -30.10 4.44 -1.20
N ALA A 324 -29.88 3.17 -0.78
CA ALA A 324 -30.87 2.12 -0.90
C ALA A 324 -32.14 2.45 -0.08
N MET A 325 -31.95 2.87 1.17
CA MET A 325 -33.04 3.25 2.05
C MET A 325 -33.85 4.44 1.53
N ASP A 326 -33.18 5.45 1.00
CA ASP A 326 -33.86 6.63 0.45
C ASP A 326 -34.61 6.29 -0.85
N TYR A 327 -34.03 5.47 -1.71
CA TYR A 327 -34.73 4.98 -2.90
C TYR A 327 -36.02 4.24 -2.51
N ASP A 328 -35.93 3.32 -1.54
CA ASP A 328 -37.10 2.55 -1.07
C ASP A 328 -38.18 3.45 -0.46
N ARG A 329 -37.78 4.44 0.34
CA ARG A 329 -38.72 5.43 0.93
C ARG A 329 -39.40 6.27 -0.14
N ILE A 330 -38.65 6.76 -1.14
CA ILE A 330 -39.19 7.57 -2.23
C ILE A 330 -40.15 6.72 -3.07
N LEU A 331 -39.79 5.48 -3.38
CA LEU A 331 -40.68 4.59 -4.15
C LEU A 331 -41.98 4.30 -3.40
N ALA A 332 -41.92 4.00 -2.10
CA ALA A 332 -43.12 3.76 -1.29
C ALA A 332 -43.97 5.04 -1.11
N GLY A 333 -43.32 6.19 -0.78
CA GLY A 333 -43.99 7.48 -0.56
C GLY A 333 -44.51 8.12 -1.86
N SER A 334 -44.07 7.68 -3.01
CA SER A 334 -44.58 8.20 -4.28
C SER A 334 -46.01 7.71 -4.63
N ARG A 335 -46.56 6.82 -3.82
CA ARG A 335 -47.98 6.54 -3.79
C ARG A 335 -48.72 7.62 -3.03
N SER A 336 -48.92 8.81 -3.61
CA SER A 336 -49.79 9.78 -3.01
C SER A 336 -51.23 9.23 -2.97
N HIS A 337 -51.88 9.47 -1.85
CA HIS A 337 -53.30 9.22 -1.71
C HIS A 337 -54.07 9.96 -2.82
N GLN A 338 -54.47 9.24 -3.83
CA GLN A 338 -55.29 9.81 -4.89
C GLN A 338 -56.77 9.79 -4.48
N THR A 339 -57.15 10.81 -3.72
CA THR A 339 -58.54 11.17 -3.58
C THR A 339 -59.06 11.61 -4.94
N GLY A 340 -59.89 10.83 -5.56
CA GLY A 340 -60.63 11.34 -6.71
C GLY A 340 -60.81 10.46 -7.95
N VAL A 341 -60.48 9.20 -7.90
CA VAL A 341 -61.02 8.29 -8.93
C VAL A 341 -62.33 7.69 -8.40
N ASN A 342 -63.41 8.41 -8.57
CA ASN A 342 -64.74 7.91 -8.35
C ASN A 342 -65.09 6.85 -9.43
N GLY A 343 -64.58 5.64 -9.25
CA GLY A 343 -64.86 4.50 -10.11
C GLY A 343 -65.00 3.25 -9.27
N GLU A 344 -66.13 2.53 -9.45
CA GLU A 344 -66.37 1.24 -8.78
C GLU A 344 -65.47 0.11 -9.31
N ASN A 345 -64.62 0.37 -10.30
CA ASN A 345 -63.81 -0.63 -10.96
C ASN A 345 -62.35 -0.58 -10.52
N ASN A 346 -61.71 -1.75 -10.40
CA ASN A 346 -60.27 -1.88 -10.21
C ASN A 346 -59.50 -1.14 -11.30
N SER A 347 -58.43 -0.47 -10.93
CA SER A 347 -57.59 0.31 -11.84
C SER A 347 -56.19 -0.27 -11.96
N VAL A 348 -55.62 -0.08 -13.14
CA VAL A 348 -54.19 -0.32 -13.38
C VAL A 348 -53.54 1.00 -13.73
N ARG A 349 -52.42 1.30 -13.08
CA ARG A 349 -51.71 2.56 -13.25
C ARG A 349 -50.27 2.33 -13.57
N LEU A 350 -49.72 3.10 -14.50
CA LEU A 350 -48.31 3.20 -14.80
C LEU A 350 -47.85 4.58 -14.41
N SER A 351 -46.76 4.65 -13.61
CA SER A 351 -46.14 5.90 -13.22
C SER A 351 -44.67 5.89 -13.54
N ILE A 352 -44.14 7.05 -13.93
CA ILE A 352 -42.72 7.30 -14.14
C ILE A 352 -42.37 8.48 -13.29
N GLN A 353 -41.31 8.32 -12.46
CA GLN A 353 -40.86 9.38 -11.57
C GLN A 353 -39.35 9.47 -11.59
N GLY A 354 -38.82 10.67 -11.47
CA GLY A 354 -37.43 10.95 -11.30
C GLY A 354 -37.23 12.23 -10.48
N GLY A 355 -36.08 12.34 -9.85
CA GLY A 355 -35.77 13.48 -9.00
C GLY A 355 -34.34 13.49 -8.53
N HIS A 356 -34.07 14.41 -7.61
CA HIS A 356 -32.79 14.53 -6.94
C HIS A 356 -32.73 13.62 -5.71
N LEU A 357 -31.55 13.03 -5.50
CA LEU A 357 -31.22 12.22 -4.34
C LEU A 357 -29.90 12.70 -3.77
N GLY A 358 -29.83 12.96 -2.48
CA GLY A 358 -28.60 13.40 -1.85
C GLY A 358 -28.76 13.77 -0.39
N HIS A 359 -27.63 13.91 0.28
CA HIS A 359 -27.52 14.30 1.67
C HIS A 359 -26.48 15.41 1.83
N ASP A 360 -26.81 16.40 2.65
CA ASP A 360 -25.85 17.39 3.12
C ASP A 360 -25.20 16.89 4.42
N ASN A 361 -23.87 16.96 4.48
CA ASN A 361 -23.13 16.54 5.66
C ASN A 361 -22.62 17.74 6.45
N ASN A 362 -23.20 17.98 7.62
CA ASN A 362 -22.77 19.03 8.53
C ASN A 362 -21.84 18.54 9.67
N GLY A 363 -21.39 17.28 9.66
CA GLY A 363 -20.71 16.70 10.81
C GLY A 363 -19.53 15.76 10.58
N GLY A 364 -19.26 15.34 9.34
CA GLY A 364 -18.26 14.35 9.00
C GLY A 364 -18.59 12.91 9.44
N ILE A 365 -18.00 11.92 8.77
CA ILE A 365 -18.27 10.49 9.02
C ILE A 365 -17.87 10.09 10.44
N ALA A 366 -16.78 10.66 10.98
CA ALA A 366 -16.28 10.39 12.32
C ALA A 366 -17.29 10.74 13.43
N ARG A 367 -18.30 11.55 13.13
CA ARG A 367 -19.39 11.90 14.05
C ARG A 367 -20.68 11.10 13.82
N GLY A 368 -20.62 10.04 13.02
CA GLY A 368 -21.76 9.20 12.70
C GLY A 368 -22.74 9.82 11.69
N ALA A 369 -22.35 10.89 11.01
CA ALA A 369 -23.15 11.53 9.97
C ALA A 369 -23.07 10.72 8.66
N THR A 370 -24.12 10.85 7.85
CA THR A 370 -24.11 10.34 6.48
C THR A 370 -23.18 11.19 5.63
N PRO A 371 -22.35 10.61 4.77
CA PRO A 371 -21.49 11.37 3.86
C PRO A 371 -22.30 12.30 2.96
N GLU A 372 -21.75 13.47 2.64
CA GLU A 372 -22.34 14.36 1.65
C GLU A 372 -22.42 13.66 0.30
N SER A 373 -23.60 13.67 -0.27
CA SER A 373 -23.83 13.04 -1.57
C SER A 373 -24.86 13.82 -2.37
N SER A 374 -24.74 13.77 -3.69
CA SER A 374 -25.63 14.45 -4.61
C SER A 374 -25.78 13.66 -5.90
N GLY A 375 -27.00 13.50 -6.38
CA GLY A 375 -27.28 12.75 -7.59
C GLY A 375 -28.75 12.71 -7.96
N SER A 376 -29.14 11.64 -8.63
CA SER A 376 -30.49 11.50 -9.15
C SER A 376 -31.01 10.06 -9.02
N TYR A 377 -32.31 9.94 -9.04
CA TYR A 377 -33.01 8.67 -9.16
C TYR A 377 -34.09 8.74 -10.24
N GLY A 378 -34.49 7.57 -10.72
CA GLY A 378 -35.65 7.43 -11.58
C GLY A 378 -36.18 5.99 -11.51
N PHE A 379 -37.50 5.86 -11.59
CA PHE A 379 -38.16 4.54 -11.67
C PHE A 379 -39.42 4.56 -12.50
N VAL A 380 -39.78 3.37 -12.94
CA VAL A 380 -41.09 3.06 -13.54
C VAL A 380 -41.82 2.11 -12.61
N ARG A 381 -43.07 2.41 -12.28
CA ARG A 381 -43.93 1.59 -11.43
C ARG A 381 -45.24 1.25 -12.14
N LEU A 382 -45.57 -0.02 -12.13
CA LEU A 382 -46.86 -0.53 -12.54
C LEU A 382 -47.60 -1.05 -11.31
N GLU A 383 -48.80 -0.55 -11.06
CA GLU A 383 -49.63 -0.95 -9.91
C GLU A 383 -51.03 -1.33 -10.38
N GLY A 384 -51.67 -2.23 -9.64
CA GLY A 384 -53.05 -2.68 -9.93
C GLY A 384 -53.83 -2.97 -8.67
N ASP A 385 -55.11 -2.47 -8.67
CA ASP A 385 -56.04 -2.79 -7.63
C ASP A 385 -56.51 -4.24 -7.78
N LEU A 386 -56.42 -5.02 -6.69
CA LEU A 386 -56.93 -6.39 -6.61
C LEU A 386 -58.36 -6.43 -6.09
N LEU A 387 -58.65 -5.58 -5.13
CA LEU A 387 -59.99 -5.49 -4.51
C LEU A 387 -60.28 -4.03 -4.20
N ARG A 388 -61.49 -3.59 -4.55
CA ARG A 388 -62.07 -2.34 -4.11
C ARG A 388 -63.51 -2.65 -3.62
N THR A 389 -63.78 -2.31 -2.38
CA THR A 389 -65.08 -2.58 -1.75
C THR A 389 -65.40 -1.54 -0.70
N GLU A 390 -66.67 -1.41 -0.35
CA GLU A 390 -67.12 -0.57 0.74
C GLU A 390 -67.78 -1.44 1.80
N VAL A 391 -67.31 -1.35 3.04
CA VAL A 391 -67.82 -2.12 4.18
C VAL A 391 -67.97 -1.20 5.38
N ALA A 392 -69.21 -1.09 5.92
CA ALA A 392 -69.54 -0.37 7.13
C ALA A 392 -69.08 1.12 7.14
N GLY A 393 -69.21 1.83 5.99
CA GLY A 393 -68.81 3.20 5.83
C GLY A 393 -67.28 3.43 5.67
N MET A 394 -66.56 2.37 5.41
CA MET A 394 -65.16 2.40 5.06
C MET A 394 -64.96 1.94 3.63
N SER A 395 -64.32 2.73 2.78
CA SER A 395 -63.82 2.34 1.48
C SER A 395 -62.46 1.65 1.66
N LEU A 396 -62.37 0.41 1.17
CA LEU A 396 -61.18 -0.41 1.21
C LEU A 396 -60.66 -0.61 -0.22
N THR A 397 -59.42 -0.26 -0.45
CA THR A 397 -58.75 -0.60 -1.71
C THR A 397 -57.46 -1.34 -1.38
N THR A 398 -57.23 -2.49 -1.95
CA THR A 398 -55.95 -3.22 -1.83
C THR A 398 -55.44 -3.58 -3.20
N GLY A 399 -54.15 -3.68 -3.34
CA GLY A 399 -53.49 -4.01 -4.59
C GLY A 399 -52.00 -4.32 -4.44
N VAL A 400 -51.38 -4.51 -5.59
CA VAL A 400 -49.98 -4.84 -5.71
C VAL A 400 -49.31 -3.93 -6.72
N TYR A 401 -48.01 -3.78 -6.60
CA TYR A 401 -47.21 -3.08 -7.61
C TYR A 401 -45.84 -3.72 -7.80
N GLY A 402 -45.30 -3.54 -9.00
CA GLY A 402 -43.91 -3.80 -9.34
C GLY A 402 -43.25 -2.53 -9.83
N ALA A 403 -41.97 -2.34 -9.48
CA ALA A 403 -41.20 -1.21 -9.95
C ALA A 403 -39.78 -1.63 -10.35
N ALA A 404 -39.22 -0.89 -11.31
CA ALA A 404 -37.83 -0.99 -11.67
C ALA A 404 -37.24 0.42 -11.80
N GLY A 405 -36.03 0.63 -11.26
CA GLY A 405 -35.42 1.94 -11.28
C GLY A 405 -33.92 1.90 -11.11
N HIS A 406 -33.37 3.10 -11.22
CA HIS A 406 -31.96 3.37 -11.11
C HIS A 406 -31.71 4.60 -10.27
N SER A 407 -30.64 4.61 -9.48
CA SER A 407 -30.15 5.80 -8.83
C SER A 407 -28.62 5.91 -8.92
N SER A 408 -28.12 7.14 -8.94
CA SER A 408 -26.68 7.42 -8.99
C SER A 408 -26.38 8.66 -8.19
N VAL A 409 -25.44 8.57 -7.24
CA VAL A 409 -24.98 9.68 -6.43
C VAL A 409 -23.46 9.78 -6.46
N ASP A 410 -22.95 10.99 -6.56
CA ASP A 410 -21.55 11.31 -6.27
C ASP A 410 -21.41 11.59 -4.79
N VAL A 411 -20.39 11.01 -4.18
CA VAL A 411 -20.14 11.05 -2.73
C VAL A 411 -18.85 11.82 -2.48
N LYS A 412 -18.87 12.67 -1.46
CA LYS A 412 -17.70 13.41 -1.00
C LYS A 412 -17.07 12.78 0.22
N ASP A 413 -15.76 12.99 0.36
CA ASP A 413 -14.98 12.66 1.55
C ASP A 413 -15.14 13.77 2.61
N ASP A 414 -14.60 13.55 3.81
CA ASP A 414 -14.68 14.48 4.94
C ASP A 414 -14.00 15.84 4.66
N ASP A 415 -13.00 15.88 3.78
CA ASP A 415 -12.33 17.10 3.33
C ASP A 415 -13.05 17.83 2.19
N GLY A 416 -14.20 17.31 1.75
CA GLY A 416 -14.98 17.83 0.64
C GLY A 416 -14.50 17.40 -0.75
N SER A 417 -13.42 16.63 -0.84
CA SER A 417 -12.96 16.06 -2.10
C SER A 417 -13.91 14.96 -2.58
N ARG A 418 -13.80 14.58 -3.87
CA ARG A 418 -14.62 13.52 -4.42
C ARG A 418 -14.14 12.15 -3.95
N ALA A 419 -14.97 11.42 -3.20
CA ALA A 419 -14.72 10.03 -2.83
C ALA A 419 -15.02 9.06 -3.98
N GLY A 420 -16.05 9.35 -4.77
CA GLY A 420 -16.45 8.52 -5.91
C GLY A 420 -17.94 8.55 -6.18
N THR A 421 -18.45 7.51 -6.87
CA THR A 421 -19.87 7.41 -7.28
C THR A 421 -20.46 6.10 -6.81
N VAL A 422 -21.68 6.15 -6.28
CA VAL A 422 -22.50 4.96 -5.98
C VAL A 422 -23.67 4.91 -6.96
N ARG A 423 -23.85 3.77 -7.61
CA ARG A 423 -24.98 3.47 -8.52
C ARG A 423 -25.76 2.28 -7.99
N ASP A 424 -27.07 2.33 -8.13
CA ASP A 424 -27.96 1.24 -7.75
C ASP A 424 -29.00 0.98 -8.83
N ASP A 425 -29.12 -0.29 -9.25
CA ASP A 425 -30.20 -0.80 -10.06
C ASP A 425 -31.12 -1.60 -9.15
N ALA A 426 -32.38 -1.15 -9.03
CA ALA A 426 -33.34 -1.68 -8.09
C ALA A 426 -34.58 -2.24 -8.77
N GLY A 427 -35.03 -3.39 -8.26
CA GLY A 427 -36.31 -4.01 -8.66
C GLY A 427 -37.15 -4.29 -7.42
N SER A 428 -38.38 -3.77 -7.38
CA SER A 428 -39.26 -3.80 -6.21
C SER A 428 -40.57 -4.49 -6.50
N LEU A 429 -41.08 -5.18 -5.47
CA LEU A 429 -42.45 -5.68 -5.40
C LEU A 429 -43.08 -5.22 -4.10
N GLY A 430 -44.31 -4.71 -4.17
CA GLY A 430 -45.03 -4.24 -3.00
C GLY A 430 -46.52 -4.53 -3.07
N GLY A 431 -47.10 -4.46 -1.87
CA GLY A 431 -48.56 -4.52 -1.70
C GLY A 431 -49.01 -3.30 -0.90
N TYR A 432 -50.24 -2.92 -1.11
CA TYR A 432 -50.86 -1.79 -0.42
C TYR A 432 -52.26 -2.08 0.02
N LEU A 433 -52.64 -1.38 1.11
CA LEU A 433 -53.98 -1.35 1.64
C LEU A 433 -54.32 0.11 1.95
N ASN A 434 -55.32 0.66 1.28
CA ASN A 434 -55.87 1.97 1.55
C ASN A 434 -57.25 1.82 2.18
N LEU A 435 -57.45 2.52 3.29
CA LEU A 435 -58.69 2.62 4.06
C LEU A 435 -59.12 4.07 4.09
N THR A 436 -60.38 4.37 3.71
CA THR A 436 -60.90 5.73 3.79
C THR A 436 -62.29 5.68 4.41
N HIS A 437 -62.50 6.45 5.49
CA HIS A 437 -63.83 6.61 6.12
C HIS A 437 -64.65 7.58 5.29
N THR A 438 -65.74 7.11 4.76
CA THR A 438 -66.54 7.83 3.72
C THR A 438 -67.14 9.11 4.21
N SER A 439 -67.49 9.25 5.50
CA SER A 439 -68.16 10.43 6.03
C SER A 439 -67.19 11.50 6.53
N SER A 440 -66.03 11.15 7.12
CA SER A 440 -65.09 12.11 7.65
C SER A 440 -63.91 12.39 6.72
N GLY A 441 -63.68 11.52 5.71
CA GLY A 441 -62.50 11.57 4.86
C GLY A 441 -61.20 11.11 5.55
N LEU A 442 -61.24 10.66 6.82
CA LEU A 442 -60.08 10.07 7.48
C LEU A 442 -59.59 8.87 6.66
N TRP A 443 -58.32 8.87 6.34
CA TRP A 443 -57.73 7.78 5.55
C TRP A 443 -56.47 7.23 6.22
N ALA A 444 -56.13 5.98 5.87
CA ALA A 444 -54.88 5.33 6.20
C ALA A 444 -54.41 4.56 4.99
N ASP A 445 -53.12 4.70 4.67
CA ASP A 445 -52.43 3.93 3.61
C ASP A 445 -51.32 3.08 4.25
N ILE A 446 -51.37 1.80 4.01
CA ILE A 446 -50.40 0.82 4.49
C ILE A 446 -49.70 0.25 3.29
N VAL A 447 -48.36 0.29 3.28
CA VAL A 447 -47.50 -0.25 2.22
C VAL A 447 -46.52 -1.23 2.80
N ALA A 448 -46.35 -2.37 2.15
CA ALA A 448 -45.25 -3.30 2.42
C ALA A 448 -44.50 -3.58 1.10
N GLN A 449 -43.19 -3.44 1.11
CA GLN A 449 -42.34 -3.51 -0.08
C GLN A 449 -41.10 -4.34 0.20
N GLY A 450 -40.69 -5.15 -0.78
CA GLY A 450 -39.41 -5.78 -0.86
C GLY A 450 -38.68 -5.32 -2.12
N THR A 451 -37.45 -4.88 -1.98
CA THR A 451 -36.59 -4.39 -3.07
C THR A 451 -35.31 -5.20 -3.16
N ARG A 452 -34.95 -5.61 -4.36
CA ARG A 452 -33.63 -6.15 -4.66
C ARG A 452 -32.75 -5.05 -5.22
N HIS A 453 -31.64 -4.79 -4.56
CA HIS A 453 -30.63 -3.81 -4.96
C HIS A 453 -29.43 -4.49 -5.60
N SER A 454 -28.88 -3.86 -6.65
CA SER A 454 -27.61 -4.23 -7.29
C SER A 454 -26.74 -3.00 -7.40
N MET A 455 -25.88 -2.82 -6.40
CA MET A 455 -25.13 -1.59 -6.20
C MET A 455 -23.70 -1.73 -6.70
N LYS A 456 -23.17 -0.64 -7.25
CA LYS A 456 -21.76 -0.45 -7.61
C LYS A 456 -21.26 0.84 -7.00
N ALA A 457 -20.23 0.74 -6.15
CA ALA A 457 -19.45 1.87 -5.66
C ALA A 457 -18.12 1.92 -6.41
N SER A 458 -17.76 3.07 -6.95
CA SER A 458 -16.55 3.29 -7.75
C SER A 458 -15.78 4.47 -7.19
N SER A 459 -14.53 4.24 -6.75
CA SER A 459 -13.53 5.26 -6.46
C SER A 459 -12.48 5.29 -7.57
N ASP A 460 -11.51 6.20 -7.47
CA ASP A 460 -10.39 6.27 -8.41
C ASP A 460 -9.46 5.04 -8.32
N ASN A 461 -9.51 4.33 -7.18
CA ASN A 461 -8.61 3.20 -6.90
C ASN A 461 -9.30 1.84 -6.99
N ASN A 462 -10.61 1.76 -6.70
CA ASN A 462 -11.31 0.49 -6.58
C ASN A 462 -12.78 0.56 -7.01
N ASP A 463 -13.26 -0.55 -7.57
CA ASP A 463 -14.68 -0.82 -7.80
C ASP A 463 -15.17 -1.89 -6.82
N PHE A 464 -16.28 -1.64 -6.16
CA PHE A 464 -16.96 -2.59 -5.29
C PHE A 464 -18.39 -2.83 -5.78
N ARG A 465 -18.85 -4.08 -5.73
CA ARG A 465 -20.22 -4.45 -6.07
C ARG A 465 -20.88 -5.20 -4.92
N ALA A 466 -22.09 -4.80 -4.58
CA ALA A 466 -22.90 -5.46 -3.58
C ALA A 466 -24.30 -5.76 -4.13
N ARG A 467 -24.91 -6.82 -3.62
CA ARG A 467 -26.31 -7.15 -3.89
C ARG A 467 -26.99 -7.42 -2.57
N GLY A 468 -28.18 -6.85 -2.39
CA GLY A 468 -28.92 -7.00 -1.15
C GLY A 468 -30.43 -6.98 -1.37
N TRP A 469 -31.16 -7.20 -0.29
CA TRP A 469 -32.60 -7.02 -0.20
C TRP A 469 -32.92 -5.97 0.82
N GLY A 470 -33.79 -5.01 0.46
CA GLY A 470 -34.43 -4.06 1.34
C GLY A 470 -35.85 -4.51 1.62
N TRP A 471 -36.34 -4.23 2.83
CA TRP A 471 -37.74 -4.40 3.20
C TRP A 471 -38.21 -3.12 3.84
N LEU A 472 -39.40 -2.64 3.42
CA LEU A 472 -39.99 -1.43 3.94
C LEU A 472 -41.44 -1.68 4.26
N GLY A 473 -41.85 -1.20 5.44
CA GLY A 473 -43.27 -1.08 5.83
C GLY A 473 -43.55 0.39 6.11
N SER A 474 -44.64 0.91 5.57
CA SER A 474 -45.10 2.31 5.78
C SER A 474 -46.56 2.35 6.19
N LEU A 475 -46.88 3.17 7.15
CA LEU A 475 -48.24 3.56 7.53
C LEU A 475 -48.32 5.08 7.43
N GLU A 476 -49.21 5.57 6.59
CA GLU A 476 -49.52 6.98 6.46
C GLU A 476 -51.01 7.20 6.76
N THR A 477 -51.33 8.27 7.43
CA THR A 477 -52.74 8.65 7.75
C THR A 477 -52.93 10.12 7.61
N GLY A 478 -54.13 10.53 7.15
CA GLY A 478 -54.50 11.93 6.98
C GLY A 478 -55.97 12.16 7.24
N LEU A 479 -56.30 13.38 7.66
CA LEU A 479 -57.69 13.83 7.90
C LEU A 479 -57.90 15.15 7.18
N PRO A 480 -58.63 15.17 6.05
CA PRO A 480 -59.00 16.42 5.39
C PRO A 480 -60.11 17.12 6.14
N PHE A 481 -60.00 18.44 6.32
CA PHE A 481 -61.08 19.29 6.79
C PHE A 481 -61.12 20.63 6.06
N SER A 482 -62.32 21.07 5.71
CA SER A 482 -62.54 22.33 5.01
C SER A 482 -62.51 23.47 6.02
N ILE A 483 -61.68 24.50 5.78
CA ILE A 483 -61.66 25.75 6.54
C ILE A 483 -62.67 26.72 5.93
N THR A 484 -62.76 26.71 4.60
CA THR A 484 -63.76 27.47 3.81
C THR A 484 -64.18 26.61 2.63
N ASP A 485 -65.19 27.07 1.86
CA ASP A 485 -65.63 26.37 0.65
C ASP A 485 -64.54 26.15 -0.40
N ASN A 486 -63.47 26.94 -0.36
CA ASN A 486 -62.37 26.90 -1.31
C ASN A 486 -61.00 26.57 -0.68
N LEU A 487 -60.94 26.31 0.65
CA LEU A 487 -59.71 26.02 1.36
C LEU A 487 -59.88 24.76 2.23
N MET A 488 -59.14 23.74 1.92
CA MET A 488 -59.03 22.49 2.68
C MET A 488 -57.64 22.37 3.29
N LEU A 489 -57.56 21.94 4.52
CA LEU A 489 -56.34 21.59 5.22
C LEU A 489 -56.36 20.09 5.51
N GLU A 490 -55.27 19.41 5.24
CA GLU A 490 -55.14 17.97 5.49
C GLU A 490 -53.81 17.68 6.22
N PRO A 491 -53.85 17.63 7.56
CA PRO A 491 -52.71 17.14 8.32
C PRO A 491 -52.49 15.66 8.01
N GLN A 492 -51.23 15.30 7.78
CA GLN A 492 -50.78 13.94 7.47
C GLN A 492 -49.68 13.54 8.43
N LEU A 493 -49.63 12.25 8.78
CA LEU A 493 -48.60 11.62 9.59
C LEU A 493 -48.18 10.33 8.92
N GLN A 494 -46.89 10.17 8.71
CA GLN A 494 -46.27 8.96 8.22
C GLN A 494 -45.31 8.37 9.24
#